data_e394631b858c07e1e8eda6f182e729c3
#
_entry.id   e394631b858c07e1e8eda6f182e729c3
#
_cell.length_a   1.000
_cell.length_b   1.000
_cell.length_c   1.000
_cell.angle_alpha   90.00
_cell.angle_beta   90.00
_cell.angle_gamma   90.00
#
_symmetry.space_group_name_H-M   'P 1'
#
loop_
_entity.id
_entity.type
_entity.pdbx_description
1 polymer ?
#
loop_
_entity_poly.entity_id
_entity_poly.type
_entity_poly.pdbx_seq_one_letter_code
_entity_poly.pdbx_strand_id
1 'polypeptide(L)'
;MTWLIVNAGSSSVKLVAFDAALAEVGRAAVDRVGAGGPADHGAALEEGLRQLAVPVASLTAAAHRVVHGGARQAAARLTEEVRNEIAACAALAPLHNPANLLGIAAVARLTPQLPQYVSFDTAFHATNPEVAVTYALPLAERQRGLRRYGFHGISYAAIVRKVQEIAKNGVPERLLAFHLGNGASACAILNGRSVATTMGYSPLDGLTMGTRGGGMDPGVVLDLAARHGVEGARHVLNRESGLLGLGGSPDMRTLRTAATPGAAFAIDHFCYWATRHAGSLIAAMGGLDAIAFTGGIGENDAQVRARILAGLDWIARDVEVLVIPADEERQIALEARALREAGK
;
A
#
# COMPACT_ATOMS: atom_id res chain seq x y z
N MET A 1 -26.25 -7.30 -8.67
CA MET A 1 -24.98 -7.88 -8.13
C MET A 1 -24.25 -6.78 -7.42
N THR A 2 -23.96 -6.95 -6.12
CA THR A 2 -23.22 -5.96 -5.34
C THR A 2 -21.97 -6.60 -4.77
N TRP A 3 -20.82 -5.97 -5.03
CA TRP A 3 -19.52 -6.35 -4.50
C TRP A 3 -19.23 -5.51 -3.25
N LEU A 4 -18.85 -6.14 -2.16
CA LEU A 4 -18.38 -5.46 -0.95
C LEU A 4 -16.86 -5.53 -0.90
N ILE A 5 -16.21 -4.38 -0.89
CA ILE A 5 -14.76 -4.30 -0.70
C ILE A 5 -14.49 -3.88 0.74
N VAL A 6 -13.62 -4.64 1.40
CA VAL A 6 -13.27 -4.48 2.81
C VAL A 6 -11.78 -4.20 2.96
N ASN A 7 -11.44 -3.06 3.54
CA ASN A 7 -10.08 -2.72 3.93
C ASN A 7 -10.06 -2.51 5.46
N ALA A 8 -9.70 -3.56 6.18
CA ALA A 8 -9.63 -3.59 7.63
C ALA A 8 -8.21 -3.25 8.10
N GLY A 9 -8.03 -2.08 8.68
CA GLY A 9 -6.82 -1.65 9.36
C GLY A 9 -6.84 -1.97 10.85
N SER A 10 -5.74 -1.67 11.58
CA SER A 10 -5.64 -1.95 13.02
C SER A 10 -6.67 -1.20 13.87
N SER A 11 -7.13 -0.05 13.44
CA SER A 11 -8.07 0.82 14.16
C SER A 11 -9.18 1.39 13.28
N SER A 12 -9.37 0.86 12.07
CA SER A 12 -10.40 1.33 11.15
C SER A 12 -10.86 0.23 10.21
N VAL A 13 -12.11 0.33 9.75
CA VAL A 13 -12.68 -0.50 8.70
C VAL A 13 -13.25 0.43 7.63
N LYS A 14 -12.76 0.30 6.41
CA LYS A 14 -13.28 1.02 5.23
C LYS A 14 -14.01 0.03 4.35
N LEU A 15 -15.20 0.42 3.91
CA LEU A 15 -16.07 -0.38 3.06
C LEU A 15 -16.41 0.41 1.81
N VAL A 16 -16.37 -0.26 0.67
CA VAL A 16 -16.90 0.30 -0.59
C VAL A 16 -17.77 -0.75 -1.25
N ALA A 17 -18.94 -0.34 -1.69
CA ALA A 17 -19.85 -1.19 -2.45
C ALA A 17 -19.82 -0.79 -3.93
N PHE A 18 -19.74 -1.78 -4.80
CA PHE A 18 -19.80 -1.62 -6.25
C PHE A 18 -20.95 -2.43 -6.81
N ASP A 19 -21.60 -1.91 -7.85
CA ASP A 19 -22.61 -2.66 -8.62
C ASP A 19 -21.98 -3.68 -9.59
N ALA A 20 -22.78 -4.30 -10.44
CA ALA A 20 -22.34 -5.27 -11.44
C ALA A 20 -21.40 -4.67 -12.50
N ALA A 21 -21.53 -3.39 -12.80
CA ALA A 21 -20.69 -2.66 -13.73
C ALA A 21 -19.41 -2.11 -13.07
N LEU A 22 -19.26 -2.37 -11.77
CA LEU A 22 -18.24 -1.79 -10.91
C LEU A 22 -18.33 -0.25 -10.82
N ALA A 23 -19.54 0.31 -10.88
CA ALA A 23 -19.78 1.66 -10.43
C ALA A 23 -19.91 1.66 -8.90
N GLU A 24 -19.28 2.62 -8.23
CA GLU A 24 -19.39 2.77 -6.77
C GLU A 24 -20.83 3.17 -6.41
N VAL A 25 -21.45 2.40 -5.54
CA VAL A 25 -22.84 2.64 -5.07
C VAL A 25 -22.89 3.09 -3.61
N GLY A 26 -21.77 3.02 -2.89
CA GLY A 26 -21.66 3.52 -1.53
C GLY A 26 -20.27 3.33 -0.94
N ARG A 27 -19.93 4.18 0.03
CA ARG A 27 -18.66 4.16 0.78
C ARG A 27 -18.93 4.46 2.25
N ALA A 28 -18.25 3.73 3.14
CA ALA A 28 -18.30 3.96 4.58
C ALA A 28 -16.90 3.84 5.18
N ALA A 29 -16.66 4.59 6.24
CA ALA A 29 -15.44 4.48 7.01
C ALA A 29 -15.78 4.53 8.50
N VAL A 30 -15.30 3.54 9.24
CA VAL A 30 -15.49 3.42 10.68
C VAL A 30 -14.13 3.43 11.33
N ASP A 31 -13.86 4.45 12.12
CA ASP A 31 -12.58 4.69 12.77
C ASP A 31 -12.63 4.38 14.27
N ARG A 32 -11.46 4.38 14.93
CA ARG A 32 -11.27 4.19 16.37
C ARG A 32 -11.78 2.84 16.89
N VAL A 33 -11.69 1.80 16.07
CA VAL A 33 -12.04 0.42 16.48
C VAL A 33 -11.19 0.04 17.70
N GLY A 34 -11.84 -0.38 18.78
CA GLY A 34 -11.18 -0.72 20.04
C GLY A 34 -10.65 0.46 20.87
N ALA A 35 -10.85 1.70 20.42
CA ALA A 35 -10.30 2.91 21.05
C ALA A 35 -11.33 4.05 21.13
N GLY A 36 -12.48 3.80 21.72
CA GLY A 36 -13.58 4.78 21.87
C GLY A 36 -14.53 4.84 20.67
N GLY A 37 -14.42 3.93 19.73
CA GLY A 37 -15.35 3.61 18.67
C GLY A 37 -15.95 2.20 18.88
N PRO A 38 -16.31 1.47 17.80
CA PRO A 38 -16.79 0.10 17.88
C PRO A 38 -15.83 -0.81 18.66
N ALA A 39 -16.37 -1.76 19.41
CA ALA A 39 -15.60 -2.62 20.30
C ALA A 39 -14.57 -3.49 19.53
N ASP A 40 -14.93 -3.95 18.35
CA ASP A 40 -14.11 -4.80 17.51
C ASP A 40 -14.42 -4.61 16.00
N HIS A 41 -13.69 -5.31 15.15
CA HIS A 41 -13.86 -5.26 13.69
C HIS A 41 -15.24 -5.79 13.24
N GLY A 42 -15.88 -6.67 14.01
CA GLY A 42 -17.23 -7.14 13.72
C GLY A 42 -18.26 -6.03 13.88
N ALA A 43 -18.23 -5.36 15.02
CA ALA A 43 -19.09 -4.20 15.28
C ALA A 43 -18.83 -3.07 14.29
N ALA A 44 -17.57 -2.84 13.93
CA ALA A 44 -17.21 -1.84 12.92
C ALA A 44 -17.73 -2.20 11.52
N LEU A 45 -17.69 -3.49 11.14
CA LEU A 45 -18.25 -3.96 9.88
C LEU A 45 -19.77 -3.77 9.84
N GLU A 46 -20.48 -4.13 10.91
CA GLU A 46 -21.93 -3.95 11.02
C GLU A 46 -22.34 -2.47 10.94
N GLU A 47 -21.60 -1.60 11.59
CA GLU A 47 -21.81 -0.16 11.52
C GLU A 47 -21.54 0.37 10.10
N GLY A 48 -20.43 -0.02 9.49
CA GLY A 48 -20.10 0.36 8.12
C GLY A 48 -21.14 -0.11 7.11
N LEU A 49 -21.68 -1.33 7.25
CA LEU A 49 -22.75 -1.83 6.39
C LEU A 49 -24.05 -1.03 6.56
N ARG A 50 -24.37 -0.58 7.78
CA ARG A 50 -25.52 0.34 7.99
C ARG A 50 -25.29 1.69 7.34
N GLN A 51 -24.08 2.25 7.42
CA GLN A 51 -23.72 3.52 6.77
C GLN A 51 -23.77 3.42 5.24
N LEU A 52 -23.39 2.28 4.67
CA LEU A 52 -23.45 2.02 3.22
C LEU A 52 -24.88 2.04 2.67
N ALA A 53 -25.90 1.83 3.53
CA ALA A 53 -27.29 1.66 3.13
C ALA A 53 -27.52 0.57 2.05
N VAL A 54 -26.61 -0.41 1.97
CA VAL A 54 -26.68 -1.55 1.05
C VAL A 54 -27.20 -2.75 1.82
N PRO A 55 -28.33 -3.36 1.40
CA PRO A 55 -28.84 -4.54 2.05
C PRO A 55 -27.85 -5.71 1.99
N VAL A 56 -27.54 -6.33 3.13
CA VAL A 56 -26.63 -7.47 3.19
C VAL A 56 -27.06 -8.60 2.24
N ALA A 57 -28.37 -8.83 2.12
CA ALA A 57 -28.93 -9.83 1.20
C ALA A 57 -28.68 -9.54 -0.29
N SER A 58 -28.32 -8.31 -0.67
CA SER A 58 -27.96 -7.95 -2.05
C SER A 58 -26.50 -8.23 -2.39
N LEU A 59 -25.67 -8.49 -1.38
CA LEU A 59 -24.25 -8.77 -1.57
C LEU A 59 -24.06 -10.08 -2.34
N THR A 60 -23.21 -10.03 -3.33
CA THR A 60 -22.93 -11.18 -4.21
C THR A 60 -21.57 -11.80 -3.91
N ALA A 61 -20.62 -11.00 -3.44
CA ALA A 61 -19.31 -11.40 -2.98
C ALA A 61 -18.69 -10.30 -2.12
N ALA A 62 -17.72 -10.66 -1.29
CA ALA A 62 -16.84 -9.73 -0.61
C ALA A 62 -15.40 -9.93 -1.10
N ALA A 63 -14.62 -8.84 -1.14
CA ALA A 63 -13.21 -8.91 -1.42
C ALA A 63 -12.43 -8.04 -0.43
N HIS A 64 -11.28 -8.53 0.00
CA HIS A 64 -10.49 -7.93 1.07
C HIS A 64 -9.12 -7.50 0.57
N ARG A 65 -8.67 -6.33 1.01
CA ARG A 65 -7.26 -5.99 0.96
C ARG A 65 -6.51 -6.78 2.03
N VAL A 66 -5.42 -7.41 1.65
CA VAL A 66 -4.46 -8.05 2.55
C VAL A 66 -3.08 -7.48 2.28
N VAL A 67 -2.41 -7.01 3.33
CA VAL A 67 -1.14 -6.30 3.15
C VAL A 67 -0.02 -7.25 2.75
N HIS A 68 0.08 -8.43 3.35
CA HIS A 68 1.15 -9.38 3.04
C HIS A 68 0.60 -10.74 2.60
N GLY A 69 0.86 -11.08 1.35
CA GLY A 69 0.43 -12.34 0.73
C GLY A 69 1.50 -13.44 0.68
N GLY A 70 2.67 -13.24 1.32
CA GLY A 70 3.76 -14.23 1.27
C GLY A 70 4.26 -14.46 -0.16
N ALA A 71 4.20 -15.70 -0.60
CA ALA A 71 4.60 -16.12 -1.94
C ALA A 71 3.50 -15.94 -3.01
N ARG A 72 2.31 -15.45 -2.64
CA ARG A 72 1.20 -15.25 -3.57
C ARG A 72 1.53 -14.18 -4.61
N GLN A 73 1.28 -14.52 -5.87
CA GLN A 73 1.60 -13.68 -7.03
C GLN A 73 0.37 -13.03 -7.66
N ALA A 74 -0.81 -13.32 -7.14
CA ALA A 74 -2.09 -12.80 -7.63
C ALA A 74 -3.14 -12.86 -6.52
N ALA A 75 -4.25 -12.17 -6.72
CA ALA A 75 -5.46 -12.31 -5.94
C ALA A 75 -5.95 -13.77 -5.92
N ALA A 76 -6.71 -14.13 -4.90
CA ALA A 76 -7.20 -15.49 -4.74
C ALA A 76 -8.63 -15.51 -4.17
N ARG A 77 -9.39 -16.58 -4.45
CA ARG A 77 -10.57 -16.91 -3.67
C ARG A 77 -10.13 -17.31 -2.26
N LEU A 78 -10.84 -16.83 -1.26
CA LEU A 78 -10.55 -17.15 0.12
C LEU A 78 -10.97 -18.60 0.42
N THR A 79 -9.99 -19.44 0.67
CA THR A 79 -10.13 -20.80 1.19
C THR A 79 -9.50 -20.86 2.58
N GLU A 80 -9.66 -21.98 3.28
CA GLU A 80 -8.96 -22.19 4.54
C GLU A 80 -7.44 -22.18 4.38
N GLU A 81 -6.92 -22.75 3.27
CA GLU A 81 -5.51 -22.71 2.91
C GLU A 81 -5.00 -21.26 2.78
N VAL A 82 -5.69 -20.45 1.97
CA VAL A 82 -5.35 -19.03 1.77
C VAL A 82 -5.38 -18.26 3.09
N ARG A 83 -6.38 -18.52 3.94
CA ARG A 83 -6.48 -17.90 5.27
C ARG A 83 -5.28 -18.27 6.16
N ASN A 84 -4.86 -19.53 6.13
CA ASN A 84 -3.70 -20.01 6.91
C ASN A 84 -2.39 -19.40 6.41
N GLU A 85 -2.22 -19.23 5.10
CA GLU A 85 -1.08 -18.52 4.51
C GLU A 85 -1.03 -17.05 4.95
N ILE A 86 -2.18 -16.35 4.94
CA ILE A 86 -2.27 -14.97 5.44
C ILE A 86 -1.89 -14.90 6.93
N ALA A 87 -2.34 -15.88 7.72
CA ALA A 87 -2.00 -15.97 9.14
C ALA A 87 -0.51 -16.23 9.36
N ALA A 88 0.11 -17.09 8.56
CA ALA A 88 1.56 -17.33 8.59
C ALA A 88 2.37 -16.07 8.29
N CYS A 89 1.84 -15.15 7.47
CA CYS A 89 2.45 -13.85 7.18
C CYS A 89 2.22 -12.79 8.28
N ALA A 90 1.52 -13.09 9.37
CA ALA A 90 1.25 -12.09 10.43
C ALA A 90 2.54 -11.54 11.06
N ALA A 91 3.59 -12.36 11.20
CA ALA A 91 4.89 -11.91 11.71
C ALA A 91 5.59 -10.92 10.77
N LEU A 92 5.32 -10.98 9.46
CA LEU A 92 5.87 -10.09 8.42
C LEU A 92 5.13 -8.74 8.34
N ALA A 93 3.85 -8.72 8.69
CA ALA A 93 3.01 -7.52 8.72
C ALA A 93 2.17 -7.46 10.01
N PRO A 94 2.81 -7.36 11.20
CA PRO A 94 2.13 -7.52 12.49
C PRO A 94 1.10 -6.44 12.78
N LEU A 95 1.21 -5.28 12.16
CA LEU A 95 0.25 -4.17 12.30
C LEU A 95 -0.96 -4.29 11.35
N HIS A 96 -0.92 -5.20 10.37
CA HIS A 96 -1.88 -5.22 9.27
C HIS A 96 -2.58 -6.58 9.12
N ASN A 97 -1.83 -7.67 8.88
CA ASN A 97 -2.42 -8.98 8.62
C ASN A 97 -3.38 -9.49 9.71
N PRO A 98 -3.10 -9.32 11.02
CA PRO A 98 -4.08 -9.68 12.05
C PRO A 98 -5.41 -8.93 11.89
N ALA A 99 -5.37 -7.64 11.61
CA ALA A 99 -6.57 -6.83 11.38
C ALA A 99 -7.32 -7.25 10.09
N ASN A 100 -6.57 -7.57 9.02
CA ASN A 100 -7.17 -8.08 7.78
C ASN A 100 -7.91 -9.40 8.05
N LEU A 101 -7.34 -10.32 8.84
CA LEU A 101 -7.99 -11.57 9.23
C LEU A 101 -9.24 -11.35 10.09
N LEU A 102 -9.23 -10.35 10.98
CA LEU A 102 -10.42 -9.99 11.75
C LEU A 102 -11.55 -9.49 10.85
N GLY A 103 -11.23 -8.67 9.84
CA GLY A 103 -12.21 -8.23 8.83
C GLY A 103 -12.78 -9.40 8.02
N ILE A 104 -11.94 -10.34 7.58
CA ILE A 104 -12.34 -11.57 6.89
C ILE A 104 -13.28 -12.40 7.77
N ALA A 105 -12.90 -12.64 9.02
CA ALA A 105 -13.69 -13.41 9.97
C ALA A 105 -15.05 -12.73 10.29
N ALA A 106 -15.07 -11.40 10.36
CA ALA A 106 -16.30 -10.64 10.58
C ALA A 106 -17.30 -10.82 9.41
N VAL A 107 -16.81 -10.74 8.16
CA VAL A 107 -17.67 -11.03 6.99
C VAL A 107 -18.16 -12.47 6.99
N ALA A 108 -17.30 -13.45 7.28
CA ALA A 108 -17.68 -14.86 7.36
C ALA A 108 -18.77 -15.12 8.42
N ARG A 109 -18.71 -14.40 9.55
CA ARG A 109 -19.71 -14.53 10.64
C ARG A 109 -21.05 -13.93 10.22
N LEU A 110 -21.06 -12.76 9.59
CA LEU A 110 -22.28 -12.06 9.20
C LEU A 110 -22.96 -12.68 7.97
N THR A 111 -22.16 -13.22 7.06
CA THR A 111 -22.62 -13.77 5.78
C THR A 111 -21.87 -15.06 5.45
N PRO A 112 -22.17 -16.19 6.15
CA PRO A 112 -21.37 -17.44 6.01
C PRO A 112 -21.33 -18.03 4.60
N GLN A 113 -22.34 -17.75 3.78
CA GLN A 113 -22.44 -18.27 2.40
C GLN A 113 -21.88 -17.33 1.34
N LEU A 114 -21.45 -16.12 1.73
CA LEU A 114 -20.96 -15.14 0.79
C LEU A 114 -19.55 -15.54 0.31
N PRO A 115 -19.32 -15.71 -1.02
CA PRO A 115 -17.98 -15.93 -1.53
C PRO A 115 -17.06 -14.78 -1.17
N GLN A 116 -15.86 -15.09 -0.71
CA GLN A 116 -14.87 -14.09 -0.35
C GLN A 116 -13.61 -14.23 -1.19
N TYR A 117 -12.99 -13.11 -1.52
CA TYR A 117 -11.76 -13.00 -2.30
C TYR A 117 -10.76 -12.11 -1.57
N VAL A 118 -9.48 -12.26 -1.88
CA VAL A 118 -8.40 -11.45 -1.30
C VAL A 118 -7.46 -10.94 -2.38
N SER A 119 -7.06 -9.69 -2.28
CA SER A 119 -5.99 -9.07 -3.07
C SER A 119 -4.85 -8.69 -2.15
N PHE A 120 -3.61 -8.82 -2.63
CA PHE A 120 -2.41 -8.66 -1.82
C PHE A 120 -1.58 -7.47 -2.27
N ASP A 121 -1.15 -6.61 -1.34
CA ASP A 121 -0.25 -5.49 -1.66
C ASP A 121 1.11 -5.97 -2.19
N THR A 122 1.52 -7.20 -1.90
CA THR A 122 2.78 -7.77 -2.36
C THR A 122 2.71 -8.39 -3.76
N ALA A 123 1.51 -8.74 -4.25
CA ALA A 123 1.35 -9.57 -5.46
C ALA A 123 1.88 -8.90 -6.74
N PHE A 124 1.69 -7.60 -6.91
CA PHE A 124 2.18 -6.85 -8.08
C PHE A 124 3.70 -6.91 -8.24
N HIS A 125 4.42 -7.05 -7.13
CA HIS A 125 5.88 -7.12 -7.08
C HIS A 125 6.44 -8.54 -7.29
N ALA A 126 5.59 -9.53 -7.46
CA ALA A 126 6.01 -10.90 -7.76
C ALA A 126 6.79 -11.05 -9.08
N THR A 127 6.66 -10.05 -9.96
CA THR A 127 7.40 -9.98 -11.24
C THR A 127 8.81 -9.39 -11.10
N ASN A 128 9.19 -8.89 -9.92
CA ASN A 128 10.54 -8.38 -9.71
C ASN A 128 11.58 -9.49 -9.93
N PRO A 129 12.69 -9.22 -10.65
CA PRO A 129 13.72 -10.22 -10.88
C PRO A 129 14.39 -10.63 -9.56
N GLU A 130 14.90 -11.86 -9.50
CA GLU A 130 15.48 -12.44 -8.28
C GLU A 130 16.57 -11.54 -7.68
N VAL A 131 17.41 -10.93 -8.53
CA VAL A 131 18.48 -10.02 -8.09
C VAL A 131 17.94 -8.78 -7.37
N ALA A 132 16.77 -8.28 -7.74
CA ALA A 132 16.15 -7.11 -7.11
C ALA A 132 15.49 -7.42 -5.75
N VAL A 133 15.11 -8.66 -5.52
CA VAL A 133 14.42 -9.09 -4.30
C VAL A 133 15.31 -9.80 -3.29
N THR A 134 16.50 -10.21 -3.70
CA THR A 134 17.44 -10.92 -2.84
C THR A 134 18.25 -9.96 -1.97
N TYR A 135 18.21 -10.15 -0.67
CA TYR A 135 19.18 -9.52 0.23
C TYR A 135 20.50 -10.31 0.22
N ALA A 136 21.63 -9.61 0.28
CA ALA A 136 22.96 -10.23 0.30
C ALA A 136 23.26 -10.85 1.67
N LEU A 137 22.45 -11.82 2.06
CA LEU A 137 22.53 -12.57 3.31
C LEU A 137 22.98 -14.02 3.04
N PRO A 138 23.50 -14.73 4.04
CA PRO A 138 23.78 -16.16 3.94
C PRO A 138 22.56 -16.95 3.46
N LEU A 139 22.81 -18.03 2.71
CA LEU A 139 21.76 -18.86 2.11
C LEU A 139 20.73 -19.34 3.15
N ALA A 140 21.18 -19.76 4.32
CA ALA A 140 20.30 -20.24 5.40
C ALA A 140 19.27 -19.18 5.83
N GLU A 141 19.67 -17.90 5.88
CA GLU A 141 18.76 -16.81 6.23
C GLU A 141 17.77 -16.49 5.08
N ARG A 142 18.25 -16.53 3.83
CA ARG A 142 17.40 -16.34 2.66
C ARG A 142 16.34 -17.43 2.53
N GLN A 143 16.68 -18.69 2.85
CA GLN A 143 15.75 -19.82 2.87
C GLN A 143 14.63 -19.67 3.93
N ARG A 144 14.81 -18.81 4.93
CA ARG A 144 13.76 -18.44 5.90
C ARG A 144 12.78 -17.39 5.36
N GLY A 145 12.89 -16.99 4.10
CA GLY A 145 12.03 -16.01 3.47
C GLY A 145 12.48 -14.56 3.66
N LEU A 146 13.73 -14.32 4.06
CA LEU A 146 14.28 -12.96 4.17
C LEU A 146 14.60 -12.42 2.77
N ARG A 147 13.60 -11.78 2.17
CA ARG A 147 13.69 -11.18 0.84
C ARG A 147 12.89 -9.88 0.78
N ARG A 148 13.09 -9.08 -0.25
CA ARG A 148 12.23 -7.94 -0.55
C ARG A 148 10.90 -8.45 -1.11
N TYR A 149 9.77 -8.01 -0.54
CA TYR A 149 8.42 -8.29 -1.03
C TYR A 149 7.85 -7.10 -1.79
N GLY A 150 8.00 -5.89 -1.27
CA GLY A 150 7.32 -4.70 -1.77
C GLY A 150 5.85 -4.64 -1.32
N PHE A 151 5.28 -3.44 -1.33
CA PHE A 151 3.90 -3.18 -0.88
C PHE A 151 3.26 -2.10 -1.72
N HIS A 152 2.00 -1.75 -1.46
CA HIS A 152 1.16 -0.90 -2.30
C HIS A 152 0.95 -1.47 -3.72
N GLY A 153 1.14 -2.77 -3.91
CA GLY A 153 1.01 -3.40 -5.22
C GLY A 153 -0.37 -3.25 -5.84
N ILE A 154 -1.44 -3.26 -5.03
CA ILE A 154 -2.81 -3.01 -5.49
C ILE A 154 -2.92 -1.59 -6.09
N SER A 155 -2.29 -0.61 -5.43
CA SER A 155 -2.23 0.77 -5.93
C SER A 155 -1.47 0.87 -7.26
N TYR A 156 -0.33 0.20 -7.38
CA TYR A 156 0.45 0.18 -8.63
C TYR A 156 -0.28 -0.54 -9.76
N ALA A 157 -0.98 -1.63 -9.48
CA ALA A 157 -1.85 -2.29 -10.45
C ALA A 157 -2.97 -1.34 -10.93
N ALA A 158 -3.58 -0.58 -10.01
CA ALA A 158 -4.57 0.44 -10.35
C ALA A 158 -3.99 1.56 -11.21
N ILE A 159 -2.77 2.04 -10.93
CA ILE A 159 -2.06 3.02 -11.77
C ILE A 159 -1.88 2.46 -13.18
N VAL A 160 -1.32 1.27 -13.34
CA VAL A 160 -1.09 0.65 -14.66
C VAL A 160 -2.39 0.54 -15.44
N ARG A 161 -3.45 0.06 -14.81
CA ARG A 161 -4.79 -0.01 -15.44
C ARG A 161 -5.29 1.36 -15.87
N LYS A 162 -5.22 2.37 -14.98
CA LYS A 162 -5.66 3.73 -15.30
C LYS A 162 -4.86 4.37 -16.41
N VAL A 163 -3.55 4.21 -16.40
CA VAL A 163 -2.67 4.70 -17.48
C VAL A 163 -3.04 4.02 -18.80
N GLN A 164 -3.32 2.71 -18.80
CA GLN A 164 -3.79 1.99 -19.99
C GLN A 164 -5.11 2.54 -20.54
N GLU A 165 -6.01 3.02 -19.66
CA GLU A 165 -7.32 3.60 -20.04
C GLU A 165 -7.19 5.01 -20.66
N ILE A 166 -6.22 5.84 -20.18
CA ILE A 166 -6.14 7.27 -20.54
C ILE A 166 -5.03 7.62 -21.52
N ALA A 167 -3.95 6.82 -21.55
CA ALA A 167 -2.82 7.10 -22.44
C ALA A 167 -3.12 6.68 -23.87
N LYS A 168 -2.86 7.58 -24.83
CA LYS A 168 -3.11 7.33 -26.25
C LYS A 168 -2.35 6.12 -26.81
N ASN A 169 -1.15 5.87 -26.29
CA ASN A 169 -0.25 4.83 -26.75
C ASN A 169 -0.14 3.63 -25.78
N GLY A 170 -1.10 3.51 -24.83
CA GLY A 170 -1.05 2.49 -23.78
C GLY A 170 -0.09 2.83 -22.65
N VAL A 171 0.28 1.84 -21.85
CA VAL A 171 1.21 2.04 -20.73
C VAL A 171 2.60 2.32 -21.26
N PRO A 172 3.26 3.44 -20.84
CA PRO A 172 4.64 3.73 -21.19
C PRO A 172 5.56 2.55 -20.81
N GLU A 173 6.58 2.29 -21.63
CA GLU A 173 7.51 1.19 -21.40
C GLU A 173 8.17 1.29 -20.01
N ARG A 174 8.65 2.50 -19.65
CA ARG A 174 9.36 2.78 -18.39
C ARG A 174 8.60 3.80 -17.57
N LEU A 175 7.73 3.31 -16.69
CA LEU A 175 6.90 4.13 -15.84
C LEU A 175 7.43 4.13 -14.39
N LEU A 176 7.83 5.29 -13.89
CA LEU A 176 8.11 5.50 -12.47
C LEU A 176 6.81 5.89 -11.77
N ALA A 177 6.34 5.07 -10.82
CA ALA A 177 5.11 5.34 -10.08
C ALA A 177 5.41 5.65 -8.61
N PHE A 178 4.79 6.71 -8.09
CA PHE A 178 4.81 7.09 -6.68
C PHE A 178 3.43 6.91 -6.07
N HIS A 179 3.37 6.17 -4.97
CA HIS A 179 2.24 6.22 -4.04
C HIS A 179 2.68 7.05 -2.83
N LEU A 180 2.18 8.29 -2.71
CA LEU A 180 2.56 9.20 -1.63
C LEU A 180 1.34 9.51 -0.75
N GLY A 181 1.33 8.95 0.45
CA GLY A 181 0.32 9.15 1.47
C GLY A 181 0.94 9.08 2.87
N ASN A 182 0.15 8.69 3.88
CA ASN A 182 0.70 8.39 5.21
C ASN A 182 1.71 7.22 5.16
N GLY A 183 1.44 6.20 4.33
CA GLY A 183 2.45 5.31 3.77
C GLY A 183 2.94 5.87 2.45
N ALA A 184 4.24 5.76 2.15
CA ALA A 184 4.80 6.22 0.90
C ALA A 184 5.76 5.19 0.30
N SER A 185 5.68 4.99 -1.01
CA SER A 185 6.61 4.15 -1.76
C SER A 185 6.72 4.61 -3.21
N ALA A 186 7.74 4.11 -3.92
CA ALA A 186 7.87 4.25 -5.34
C ALA A 186 8.17 2.88 -5.98
N CYS A 187 7.77 2.72 -7.24
CA CYS A 187 7.91 1.49 -8.00
C CYS A 187 8.40 1.79 -9.41
N ALA A 188 9.38 1.02 -9.86
CA ALA A 188 9.83 0.93 -11.22
C ALA A 188 8.96 -0.08 -11.98
N ILE A 189 8.25 0.37 -12.99
CA ILE A 189 7.33 -0.43 -13.79
C ILE A 189 7.83 -0.46 -15.24
N LEU A 190 8.21 -1.65 -15.70
CA LEU A 190 8.69 -1.88 -17.06
C LEU A 190 7.66 -2.74 -17.81
N ASN A 191 7.15 -2.23 -18.93
CA ASN A 191 6.11 -2.90 -19.71
C ASN A 191 4.90 -3.34 -18.84
N GLY A 192 4.44 -2.46 -17.93
CA GLY A 192 3.31 -2.71 -17.04
C GLY A 192 3.59 -3.65 -15.87
N ARG A 193 4.84 -4.10 -15.65
CA ARG A 193 5.26 -5.01 -14.59
C ARG A 193 6.24 -4.37 -13.62
N SER A 194 6.10 -4.63 -12.34
CA SER A 194 7.08 -4.22 -11.34
C SER A 194 8.44 -4.89 -11.60
N VAL A 195 9.52 -4.09 -11.58
CA VAL A 195 10.91 -4.59 -11.68
C VAL A 195 11.76 -4.17 -10.47
N ALA A 196 11.36 -3.12 -9.75
CA ALA A 196 11.95 -2.71 -8.47
C ALA A 196 10.95 -1.87 -7.68
N THR A 197 11.08 -1.86 -6.35
CA THR A 197 10.25 -1.04 -5.47
C THR A 197 11.03 -0.62 -4.23
N THR A 198 10.62 0.47 -3.60
CA THR A 198 11.33 1.03 -2.45
C THR A 198 11.05 0.30 -1.15
N MET A 199 9.82 -0.19 -0.91
CA MET A 199 9.54 -0.99 0.28
C MET A 199 10.22 -2.36 0.17
N GLY A 200 10.65 -2.87 1.30
CA GLY A 200 11.51 -4.05 1.40
C GLY A 200 10.82 -5.31 1.90
N TYR A 201 11.45 -5.94 2.89
CA TYR A 201 10.91 -7.08 3.65
C TYR A 201 9.63 -6.71 4.40
N SER A 202 9.57 -5.46 4.87
CA SER A 202 8.42 -4.87 5.54
C SER A 202 8.11 -3.49 4.94
N PRO A 203 6.95 -2.89 5.25
CA PRO A 203 6.64 -1.52 4.82
C PRO A 203 7.38 -0.42 5.63
N LEU A 204 8.43 -0.77 6.37
CA LEU A 204 9.32 0.18 7.05
C LEU A 204 10.41 0.76 6.14
N ASP A 205 10.83 0.01 5.12
CA ASP A 205 11.91 0.39 4.19
C ASP A 205 11.42 1.39 3.13
N GLY A 206 12.35 2.09 2.51
CA GLY A 206 12.11 2.95 1.35
C GLY A 206 12.00 4.43 1.70
N LEU A 207 10.89 5.05 1.32
CA LEU A 207 10.67 6.50 1.46
C LEU A 207 10.38 6.90 2.92
N THR A 208 10.66 8.15 3.25
CA THR A 208 10.12 8.80 4.46
C THR A 208 8.60 8.82 4.39
N MET A 209 7.93 8.49 5.49
CA MET A 209 6.47 8.37 5.56
C MET A 209 5.93 9.22 6.73
N GLY A 210 4.65 9.19 6.98
CA GLY A 210 4.05 9.97 8.08
C GLY A 210 4.68 9.65 9.44
N THR A 211 4.78 8.37 9.81
CA THR A 211 5.32 7.92 11.11
C THR A 211 6.47 6.92 10.99
N ARG A 212 6.92 6.59 9.78
CA ARG A 212 7.99 5.62 9.49
C ARG A 212 9.16 6.32 8.82
N GLY A 213 10.39 6.00 9.23
CA GLY A 213 11.60 6.71 8.76
C GLY A 213 12.03 6.37 7.33
N GLY A 214 11.58 5.25 6.77
CA GLY A 214 12.09 4.73 5.50
C GLY A 214 13.42 3.99 5.67
N GLY A 215 14.18 3.89 4.59
CA GLY A 215 15.49 3.22 4.55
C GLY A 215 16.47 3.82 5.56
N MET A 216 17.13 2.96 6.32
CA MET A 216 17.98 3.34 7.45
C MET A 216 19.17 2.38 7.55
N ASP A 217 20.30 2.87 8.05
CA ASP A 217 21.46 2.02 8.34
C ASP A 217 21.09 0.94 9.37
N PRO A 218 21.39 -0.35 9.12
CA PRO A 218 21.14 -1.42 10.07
C PRO A 218 21.76 -1.20 11.44
N GLY A 219 22.93 -0.52 11.52
CA GLY A 219 23.57 -0.16 12.77
C GLY A 219 22.71 0.73 13.65
N VAL A 220 21.96 1.67 13.06
CA VAL A 220 21.00 2.50 13.80
C VAL A 220 19.86 1.65 14.37
N VAL A 221 19.38 0.67 13.61
CA VAL A 221 18.31 -0.24 14.07
C VAL A 221 18.78 -1.10 15.23
N LEU A 222 20.03 -1.62 15.16
CA LEU A 222 20.64 -2.39 16.24
C LEU A 222 20.86 -1.55 17.50
N ASP A 223 21.29 -0.29 17.37
CA ASP A 223 21.46 0.63 18.51
C ASP A 223 20.10 0.96 19.16
N LEU A 224 19.06 1.21 18.37
CA LEU A 224 17.69 1.39 18.89
C LEU A 224 17.23 0.14 19.67
N ALA A 225 17.47 -1.05 19.12
CA ALA A 225 17.10 -2.30 19.78
C ALA A 225 17.89 -2.53 21.07
N ALA A 226 19.15 -2.16 21.11
CA ALA A 226 19.98 -2.25 22.32
C ALA A 226 19.50 -1.31 23.44
N ARG A 227 19.04 -0.09 23.07
CA ARG A 227 18.56 0.91 24.04
C ARG A 227 17.12 0.69 24.52
N HIS A 228 16.22 0.28 23.62
CA HIS A 228 14.79 0.22 23.89
C HIS A 228 14.22 -1.20 23.90
N GLY A 229 15.04 -2.22 23.69
CA GLY A 229 14.59 -3.58 23.37
C GLY A 229 13.98 -3.65 21.97
N VAL A 230 13.73 -4.86 21.47
CA VAL A 230 13.20 -5.09 20.11
C VAL A 230 11.83 -4.43 19.92
N GLU A 231 10.93 -4.56 20.88
CA GLU A 231 9.57 -3.98 20.77
C GLU A 231 9.59 -2.45 20.87
N GLY A 232 10.45 -1.86 21.72
CA GLY A 232 10.64 -0.41 21.79
C GLY A 232 11.22 0.15 20.49
N ALA A 233 12.23 -0.50 19.93
CA ALA A 233 12.76 -0.13 18.62
C ALA A 233 11.69 -0.23 17.51
N ARG A 234 10.88 -1.30 17.53
CA ARG A 234 9.75 -1.47 16.61
C ARG A 234 8.73 -0.33 16.75
N HIS A 235 8.44 0.10 17.97
CA HIS A 235 7.53 1.22 18.23
C HIS A 235 8.07 2.53 17.66
N VAL A 236 9.32 2.88 17.95
CA VAL A 236 10.00 4.08 17.43
C VAL A 236 9.95 4.11 15.91
N LEU A 237 10.34 3.01 15.26
CA LEU A 237 10.43 2.92 13.80
C LEU A 237 9.07 3.00 13.10
N ASN A 238 7.99 2.50 13.72
CA ASN A 238 6.66 2.48 13.11
C ASN A 238 5.78 3.68 13.47
N ARG A 239 5.99 4.30 14.66
CA ARG A 239 5.01 5.22 15.23
C ARG A 239 5.56 6.60 15.57
N GLU A 240 6.88 6.75 15.72
CA GLU A 240 7.51 8.00 16.20
C GLU A 240 8.51 8.61 15.21
N SER A 241 8.75 7.94 14.08
CA SER A 241 9.70 8.35 13.04
C SER A 241 9.02 9.14 11.92
N GLY A 242 9.73 9.28 10.80
CA GLY A 242 9.22 9.92 9.58
C GLY A 242 8.93 11.40 9.76
N LEU A 243 7.90 11.88 9.08
CA LEU A 243 7.47 13.29 9.16
C LEU A 243 7.16 13.71 10.60
N LEU A 244 6.53 12.83 11.38
CA LEU A 244 6.25 13.06 12.81
C LEU A 244 7.54 13.31 13.58
N GLY A 245 8.53 12.43 13.47
CA GLY A 245 9.79 12.53 14.17
C GLY A 245 10.64 13.75 13.78
N LEU A 246 10.55 14.15 12.51
CA LEU A 246 11.32 15.29 11.98
C LEU A 246 10.65 16.65 12.19
N GLY A 247 9.32 16.71 12.04
CA GLY A 247 8.58 17.96 11.97
C GLY A 247 7.43 18.08 12.96
N GLY A 248 7.22 17.09 13.83
CA GLY A 248 6.19 17.11 14.88
C GLY A 248 4.77 16.76 14.41
N SER A 249 4.57 16.41 13.13
CA SER A 249 3.28 15.97 12.61
C SER A 249 3.45 14.93 11.50
N PRO A 250 2.61 13.87 11.45
CA PRO A 250 2.61 12.93 10.34
C PRO A 250 1.87 13.45 9.10
N ASP A 251 1.13 14.56 9.21
CA ASP A 251 0.30 15.12 8.13
C ASP A 251 1.05 16.24 7.41
N MET A 252 1.26 16.08 6.10
CA MET A 252 1.98 17.03 5.25
C MET A 252 1.32 18.42 5.23
N ARG A 253 0.00 18.49 5.30
CA ARG A 253 -0.76 19.77 5.31
C ARG A 253 -0.50 20.52 6.61
N THR A 254 -0.50 19.80 7.73
CA THR A 254 -0.19 20.37 9.04
C THR A 254 1.24 20.90 9.10
N LEU A 255 2.23 20.16 8.57
CA LEU A 255 3.61 20.63 8.48
C LEU A 255 3.73 21.89 7.64
N ARG A 256 3.03 21.94 6.52
CA ARG A 256 3.05 23.11 5.63
C ARG A 256 2.50 24.37 6.29
N THR A 257 1.42 24.23 7.07
CA THR A 257 0.81 25.36 7.79
C THR A 257 1.57 25.76 9.05
N ALA A 258 2.29 24.84 9.68
CA ALA A 258 3.06 25.10 10.89
C ALA A 258 4.21 26.11 10.68
N ALA A 259 4.79 26.14 9.44
CA ALA A 259 5.85 27.08 9.03
C ALA A 259 7.06 27.14 10.00
N THR A 260 7.33 26.05 10.73
CA THR A 260 8.51 25.95 11.61
C THR A 260 9.72 25.43 10.86
N PRO A 261 10.96 25.69 11.31
CA PRO A 261 12.16 25.13 10.70
C PRO A 261 12.14 23.59 10.66
N GLY A 262 11.63 22.92 11.72
CA GLY A 262 11.49 21.46 11.73
C GLY A 262 10.48 20.94 10.71
N ALA A 263 9.35 21.63 10.54
CA ALA A 263 8.36 21.27 9.53
C ALA A 263 8.90 21.45 8.11
N ALA A 264 9.62 22.56 7.85
CA ALA A 264 10.27 22.79 6.57
C ALA A 264 11.32 21.70 6.26
N PHE A 265 12.16 21.35 7.24
CA PHE A 265 13.14 20.28 7.11
C PHE A 265 12.49 18.92 6.85
N ALA A 266 11.38 18.58 7.51
CA ALA A 266 10.66 17.33 7.30
C ALA A 266 10.14 17.22 5.85
N ILE A 267 9.61 18.30 5.29
CA ILE A 267 9.16 18.38 3.90
C ILE A 267 10.36 18.22 2.93
N ASP A 268 11.47 18.91 3.21
CA ASP A 268 12.70 18.82 2.42
C ASP A 268 13.24 17.40 2.42
N HIS A 269 13.32 16.77 3.58
CA HIS A 269 13.76 15.39 3.75
C HIS A 269 12.86 14.42 2.97
N PHE A 270 11.54 14.58 3.05
CA PHE A 270 10.60 13.74 2.29
C PHE A 270 10.84 13.83 0.78
N CYS A 271 10.94 15.05 0.25
CA CYS A 271 11.18 15.26 -1.17
C CYS A 271 12.56 14.77 -1.62
N TYR A 272 13.61 15.02 -0.84
CA TYR A 272 14.97 14.55 -1.13
C TYR A 272 15.05 13.03 -1.25
N TRP A 273 14.50 12.30 -0.26
CA TRP A 273 14.53 10.85 -0.29
C TRP A 273 13.65 10.25 -1.38
N ALA A 274 12.51 10.86 -1.69
CA ALA A 274 11.69 10.46 -2.83
C ALA A 274 12.47 10.60 -4.14
N THR A 275 13.14 11.73 -4.36
CA THR A 275 14.00 11.99 -5.54
C THR A 275 15.16 11.00 -5.61
N ARG A 276 15.87 10.77 -4.50
CA ARG A 276 17.02 9.85 -4.46
C ARG A 276 16.64 8.43 -4.81
N HIS A 277 15.53 7.93 -4.26
CA HIS A 277 15.00 6.63 -4.61
C HIS A 277 14.51 6.54 -6.04
N ALA A 278 13.90 7.61 -6.57
CA ALA A 278 13.53 7.70 -7.97
C ALA A 278 14.72 7.45 -8.91
N GLY A 279 15.86 8.10 -8.63
CA GLY A 279 17.08 7.89 -9.42
C GLY A 279 17.52 6.41 -9.47
N SER A 280 17.46 5.69 -8.33
CA SER A 280 17.78 4.26 -8.30
C SER A 280 16.78 3.39 -9.07
N LEU A 281 15.49 3.74 -9.03
CA LEU A 281 14.44 3.03 -9.75
C LEU A 281 14.51 3.29 -11.27
N ILE A 282 14.85 4.52 -11.68
CA ILE A 282 15.08 4.87 -13.09
C ILE A 282 16.26 4.06 -13.64
N ALA A 283 17.34 3.93 -12.86
CA ALA A 283 18.49 3.09 -13.23
C ALA A 283 18.09 1.60 -13.38
N ALA A 284 17.21 1.09 -12.52
CA ALA A 284 16.72 -0.29 -12.61
C ALA A 284 15.87 -0.57 -13.86
N MET A 285 15.23 0.47 -14.44
CA MET A 285 14.47 0.38 -15.70
C MET A 285 15.33 0.69 -16.95
N GLY A 286 16.53 1.21 -16.78
CA GLY A 286 17.37 1.68 -17.89
C GLY A 286 16.88 2.95 -18.57
N GLY A 287 16.08 3.78 -17.89
CA GLY A 287 15.54 5.02 -18.40
C GLY A 287 14.17 5.37 -17.84
N LEU A 288 13.50 6.38 -18.43
CA LEU A 288 12.25 6.93 -17.95
C LEU A 288 11.42 7.48 -19.11
N ASP A 289 10.16 7.09 -19.24
CA ASP A 289 9.23 7.59 -20.26
C ASP A 289 8.06 8.37 -19.64
N ALA A 290 7.63 7.98 -18.41
CA ALA A 290 6.58 8.71 -17.69
C ALA A 290 6.76 8.59 -16.18
N ILE A 291 6.17 9.54 -15.45
CA ILE A 291 6.06 9.54 -13.98
C ILE A 291 4.58 9.60 -13.60
N ALA A 292 4.13 8.72 -12.73
CA ALA A 292 2.78 8.76 -12.16
C ALA A 292 2.83 9.03 -10.66
N PHE A 293 1.95 9.91 -10.18
CA PHE A 293 1.74 10.19 -8.75
C PHE A 293 0.33 9.80 -8.35
N THR A 294 0.21 9.11 -7.21
CA THR A 294 -1.07 8.76 -6.55
C THR A 294 -0.94 8.87 -5.03
N GLY A 295 -2.04 8.64 -4.34
CA GLY A 295 -2.14 8.76 -2.89
C GLY A 295 -2.34 10.19 -2.42
N GLY A 296 -2.77 10.36 -1.17
CA GLY A 296 -3.25 11.66 -0.68
C GLY A 296 -2.29 12.82 -0.85
N ILE A 297 -0.98 12.62 -0.66
CA ILE A 297 0.06 13.63 -0.93
C ILE A 297 0.31 13.70 -2.44
N GLY A 298 0.48 12.56 -3.10
CA GLY A 298 0.78 12.50 -4.53
C GLY A 298 -0.27 13.18 -5.41
N GLU A 299 -1.53 13.06 -5.06
CA GLU A 299 -2.65 13.67 -5.79
C GLU A 299 -2.82 15.16 -5.46
N ASN A 300 -2.74 15.52 -4.19
CA ASN A 300 -3.21 16.84 -3.74
C ASN A 300 -2.08 17.85 -3.46
N ASP A 301 -0.81 17.43 -3.40
CA ASP A 301 0.31 18.33 -3.11
C ASP A 301 1.18 18.60 -4.35
N ALA A 302 0.78 19.59 -5.14
CA ALA A 302 1.52 20.00 -6.33
C ALA A 302 2.95 20.50 -6.02
N GLN A 303 3.19 21.05 -4.81
CA GLN A 303 4.53 21.54 -4.44
C GLN A 303 5.48 20.37 -4.14
N VAL A 304 5.00 19.29 -3.48
CA VAL A 304 5.79 18.07 -3.30
C VAL A 304 6.15 17.47 -4.65
N ARG A 305 5.17 17.34 -5.57
CA ARG A 305 5.44 16.84 -6.92
C ARG A 305 6.48 17.71 -7.65
N ALA A 306 6.31 19.03 -7.64
CA ALA A 306 7.23 19.95 -8.29
C ALA A 306 8.66 19.85 -7.73
N ARG A 307 8.83 19.67 -6.42
CA ARG A 307 10.14 19.51 -5.79
C ARG A 307 10.80 18.19 -6.15
N ILE A 308 10.06 17.10 -6.19
CA ILE A 308 10.57 15.80 -6.64
C ILE A 308 10.99 15.89 -8.10
N LEU A 309 10.16 16.47 -8.97
CA LEU A 309 10.45 16.64 -10.40
C LEU A 309 11.66 17.53 -10.65
N ALA A 310 11.81 18.64 -9.90
CA ALA A 310 12.98 19.51 -10.00
C ALA A 310 14.29 18.77 -9.69
N GLY A 311 14.27 17.83 -8.74
CA GLY A 311 15.43 16.98 -8.44
C GLY A 311 15.71 15.92 -9.52
N LEU A 312 14.79 15.69 -10.43
CA LEU A 312 14.91 14.76 -11.58
C LEU A 312 15.06 15.47 -12.91
N ASP A 313 15.15 16.82 -12.96
CA ASP A 313 15.19 17.63 -14.20
C ASP A 313 16.30 17.19 -15.17
N TRP A 314 17.39 16.63 -14.65
CA TRP A 314 18.50 16.10 -15.45
C TRP A 314 18.11 14.91 -16.35
N ILE A 315 17.00 14.22 -16.09
CA ILE A 315 16.51 13.07 -16.86
C ILE A 315 15.01 13.14 -17.19
N ALA A 316 14.23 13.93 -16.45
CA ALA A 316 12.77 13.96 -16.57
C ALA A 316 12.22 15.23 -17.24
N ARG A 317 13.08 16.01 -17.94
CA ARG A 317 12.70 17.33 -18.48
C ARG A 317 11.51 17.28 -19.45
N ASP A 318 11.45 16.27 -20.30
CA ASP A 318 10.41 16.10 -21.32
C ASP A 318 9.52 14.86 -21.06
N VAL A 319 9.53 14.37 -19.84
CA VAL A 319 8.80 13.15 -19.44
C VAL A 319 7.35 13.49 -19.09
N GLU A 320 6.41 12.67 -19.55
CA GLU A 320 5.00 12.81 -19.21
C GLU A 320 4.79 12.62 -17.69
N VAL A 321 4.07 13.56 -17.06
CA VAL A 321 3.73 13.51 -15.66
C VAL A 321 2.23 13.32 -15.47
N LEU A 322 1.84 12.23 -14.84
CA LEU A 322 0.46 11.82 -14.61
C LEU A 322 0.10 11.95 -13.13
N VAL A 323 -1.06 12.49 -12.83
CA VAL A 323 -1.66 12.44 -11.49
C VAL A 323 -2.87 11.52 -11.57
N ILE A 324 -2.75 10.36 -10.93
CA ILE A 324 -3.73 9.28 -11.02
C ILE A 324 -4.46 9.18 -9.68
N PRO A 325 -5.77 9.39 -9.62
CA PRO A 325 -6.55 9.17 -8.39
C PRO A 325 -6.39 7.73 -7.89
N ALA A 326 -6.22 7.57 -6.57
CA ALA A 326 -6.17 6.25 -5.94
C ALA A 326 -7.49 5.49 -6.19
N ASP A 327 -7.39 4.26 -6.62
CA ASP A 327 -8.53 3.43 -7.03
C ASP A 327 -8.30 1.95 -6.63
N GLU A 328 -7.78 1.76 -5.42
CA GLU A 328 -7.41 0.44 -4.90
C GLU A 328 -8.64 -0.45 -4.72
N GLU A 329 -9.74 0.10 -4.22
CA GLU A 329 -10.96 -0.67 -3.98
C GLU A 329 -11.56 -1.19 -5.29
N ARG A 330 -11.57 -0.38 -6.35
CA ARG A 330 -12.01 -0.84 -7.67
C ARG A 330 -11.05 -1.90 -8.24
N GLN A 331 -9.74 -1.74 -8.02
CA GLN A 331 -8.76 -2.75 -8.44
C GLN A 331 -9.03 -4.09 -7.77
N ILE A 332 -9.30 -4.11 -6.46
CA ILE A 332 -9.68 -5.31 -5.70
C ILE A 332 -10.99 -5.91 -6.27
N ALA A 333 -11.98 -5.08 -6.57
CA ALA A 333 -13.24 -5.52 -7.16
C ALA A 333 -13.06 -6.18 -8.54
N LEU A 334 -12.20 -5.60 -9.38
CA LEU A 334 -11.86 -6.15 -10.70
C LEU A 334 -11.17 -7.51 -10.60
N GLU A 335 -10.19 -7.65 -9.70
CA GLU A 335 -9.49 -8.91 -9.47
C GLU A 335 -10.44 -10.01 -8.97
N ALA A 336 -11.30 -9.66 -7.99
CA ALA A 336 -12.30 -10.60 -7.46
C ALA A 336 -13.32 -11.03 -8.51
N ARG A 337 -13.78 -10.08 -9.36
CA ARG A 337 -14.69 -10.36 -10.47
C ARG A 337 -14.07 -11.31 -11.48
N ALA A 338 -12.83 -11.06 -11.89
CA ALA A 338 -12.12 -11.93 -12.83
C ALA A 338 -11.95 -13.37 -12.30
N LEU A 339 -11.64 -13.52 -11.01
CA LEU A 339 -11.57 -14.83 -10.36
C LEU A 339 -12.91 -15.54 -10.36
N ARG A 340 -13.99 -14.85 -10.05
CA ARG A 340 -15.34 -15.40 -10.02
C ARG A 340 -15.81 -15.84 -11.41
N GLU A 341 -15.57 -15.01 -12.42
CA GLU A 341 -15.92 -15.32 -13.81
C GLU A 341 -15.13 -16.52 -14.35
N ALA A 342 -13.88 -16.70 -13.90
CA ALA A 342 -13.05 -17.86 -14.19
C ALA A 342 -13.43 -19.13 -13.41
N GLY A 343 -14.46 -19.08 -12.54
CA GLY A 343 -14.87 -20.22 -11.70
C GLY A 343 -13.89 -20.57 -10.57
N LYS A 344 -13.03 -19.64 -10.22
CA LYS A 344 -11.97 -19.82 -9.22
C LYS A 344 -12.34 -19.18 -7.87
#